data_85723b740756876207a6a2aae5e7dbf2
#
_entry.id   85723b740756876207a6a2aae5e7dbf2
#
_cell.length_a   1.000
_cell.length_b   1.000
_cell.length_c   1.000
_cell.angle_alpha   90.00
_cell.angle_beta   90.00
_cell.angle_gamma   90.00
#
_symmetry.space_group_name_H-M   'P 1'
#
loop_
_entity.id
_entity.type
_entity.pdbx_description
1 polymer ?
#
loop_
_entity_poly.entity_id
_entity_poly.type
_entity_poly.pdbx_seq_one_letter_code
_entity_poly.pdbx_strand_id
1 'polypeptide(L)'
;MAKLTESEKRFYREQGYVVPSWRLPAPRVDAMRTALDRLIAANPGIRPEKLVSAHLENGREGVKGSRDFLELARDPELVELVSGAIGEDVILWGCQVFCKPGGDGLETPFHQDGHYWPIRPLATCTAWIALDPSRRENGCLRVVPGSHRSKQLLDHLKEDRDDLVLTQRIRDFDESTAVDVELEPGQMSLHDVYMIHGATANGSPQRRAGVAIRYMPGTSVMERDLMQPTTSSGYLVDFSTRPLWLLKGRDRTGRNDFSVGHSG
;
A
#
# COMPACT_ATOMS: atom_id res chain seq x y z
N MET A 1 1.03 23.41 -6.38
CA MET A 1 1.49 22.19 -5.69
C MET A 1 0.26 21.44 -5.20
N ALA A 2 0.23 20.13 -5.41
CA ALA A 2 -0.84 19.27 -4.92
C ALA A 2 -0.87 19.30 -3.38
N LYS A 3 -2.04 19.49 -2.79
CA LYS A 3 -2.24 19.47 -1.33
C LYS A 3 -3.63 18.98 -1.03
N LEU A 4 -3.78 18.24 0.05
CA LEU A 4 -5.12 17.95 0.57
C LEU A 4 -5.80 19.25 1.01
N THR A 5 -7.02 19.44 0.57
CA THR A 5 -7.89 20.52 1.07
C THR A 5 -8.24 20.27 2.55
N GLU A 6 -8.67 21.28 3.27
CA GLU A 6 -9.07 21.11 4.69
C GLU A 6 -10.27 20.15 4.83
N SER A 7 -11.15 20.08 3.83
CA SER A 7 -12.24 19.10 3.79
C SER A 7 -11.73 17.67 3.60
N GLU A 8 -10.76 17.45 2.71
CA GLU A 8 -10.13 16.14 2.49
C GLU A 8 -9.37 15.68 3.74
N LYS A 9 -8.61 16.56 4.40
CA LYS A 9 -7.92 16.26 5.67
C LYS A 9 -8.91 15.89 6.78
N ARG A 10 -10.02 16.64 6.89
CA ARG A 10 -11.08 16.33 7.86
C ARG A 10 -11.70 14.96 7.56
N PHE A 11 -12.05 14.70 6.31
CA PHE A 11 -12.61 13.43 5.88
C PHE A 11 -11.65 12.26 6.20
N TYR A 12 -10.35 12.41 5.91
CA TYR A 12 -9.33 11.41 6.27
C TYR A 12 -9.29 11.15 7.78
N ARG A 13 -9.29 12.19 8.62
CA ARG A 13 -9.31 12.03 10.08
C ARG A 13 -10.56 11.35 10.60
N GLU A 14 -11.71 11.62 9.99
CA GLU A 14 -13.00 11.08 10.41
C GLU A 14 -13.27 9.68 9.86
N GLN A 15 -12.91 9.43 8.63
CA GLN A 15 -13.23 8.19 7.94
C GLN A 15 -12.05 7.20 7.82
N GLY A 16 -10.81 7.68 8.01
CA GLY A 16 -9.58 6.89 7.90
C GLY A 16 -9.09 6.65 6.49
N TYR A 17 -9.79 7.17 5.51
CA TYR A 17 -9.37 7.18 4.11
C TYR A 17 -9.83 8.45 3.42
N VAL A 18 -9.27 8.73 2.25
CA VAL A 18 -9.72 9.81 1.36
C VAL A 18 -9.32 9.51 -0.08
N VAL A 19 -10.15 9.91 -1.02
CA VAL A 19 -9.81 10.00 -2.45
C VAL A 19 -9.59 11.48 -2.76
N PRO A 20 -8.31 11.93 -2.84
CA PRO A 20 -8.02 13.33 -3.16
C PRO A 20 -8.50 13.72 -4.56
N SER A 21 -8.77 15.00 -4.73
CA SER A 21 -9.09 15.57 -6.06
C SER A 21 -7.92 15.51 -7.04
N TRP A 22 -6.70 15.28 -6.56
CA TRP A 22 -5.50 15.12 -7.37
C TRP A 22 -5.51 13.82 -8.20
N ARG A 23 -4.87 13.88 -9.36
CA ARG A 23 -4.72 12.73 -10.26
C ARG A 23 -3.32 12.73 -10.89
N LEU A 24 -2.70 11.56 -10.94
CA LEU A 24 -1.48 11.35 -11.71
C LEU A 24 -1.76 11.63 -13.20
N PRO A 25 -0.97 12.47 -13.89
CA PRO A 25 -1.19 12.80 -15.30
C PRO A 25 -1.20 11.55 -16.20
N ALA A 26 -2.08 11.54 -17.21
CA ALA A 26 -2.24 10.39 -18.12
C ALA A 26 -0.93 9.87 -18.74
N PRO A 27 0.00 10.71 -19.22
CA PRO A 27 1.28 10.20 -19.74
C PRO A 27 2.11 9.45 -18.69
N ARG A 28 2.01 9.83 -17.41
CA ARG A 28 2.67 9.13 -16.32
C ARG A 28 1.97 7.80 -15.97
N VAL A 29 0.66 7.76 -16.06
CA VAL A 29 -0.10 6.50 -15.91
C VAL A 29 0.33 5.51 -16.97
N ASP A 30 0.45 5.92 -18.23
CA ASP A 30 0.86 5.07 -19.34
C ASP A 30 2.31 4.59 -19.20
N ALA A 31 3.21 5.47 -18.72
CA ALA A 31 4.57 5.09 -18.39
C ALA A 31 4.62 4.04 -17.28
N MET A 32 3.79 4.19 -16.23
CA MET A 32 3.71 3.23 -15.12
C MET A 32 3.06 1.90 -15.54
N ARG A 33 2.10 1.90 -16.46
CA ARG A 33 1.58 0.66 -17.06
C ARG A 33 2.67 -0.10 -17.81
N THR A 34 3.46 0.62 -18.60
CA THR A 34 4.62 0.03 -19.30
C THR A 34 5.66 -0.52 -18.32
N ALA A 35 5.93 0.20 -17.23
CA ALA A 35 6.83 -0.27 -16.17
C ALA A 35 6.26 -1.51 -15.46
N LEU A 36 4.94 -1.57 -15.23
CA LEU A 36 4.26 -2.72 -14.67
C LEU A 36 4.37 -3.95 -15.57
N ASP A 37 4.15 -3.80 -16.87
CA ASP A 37 4.25 -4.92 -17.81
C ASP A 37 5.69 -5.48 -17.86
N ARG A 38 6.71 -4.60 -17.80
CA ARG A 38 8.11 -5.02 -17.65
C ARG A 38 8.38 -5.73 -16.32
N LEU A 39 7.80 -5.22 -15.22
CA LEU A 39 7.95 -5.83 -13.89
C LEU A 39 7.36 -7.25 -13.87
N ILE A 40 6.17 -7.44 -14.41
CA ILE A 40 5.53 -8.76 -14.53
C ILE A 40 6.39 -9.71 -15.37
N ALA A 41 6.85 -9.26 -16.52
CA ALA A 41 7.71 -10.06 -17.41
C ALA A 41 9.05 -10.44 -16.77
N ALA A 42 9.60 -9.59 -15.89
CA ALA A 42 10.84 -9.88 -15.16
C ALA A 42 10.65 -10.87 -13.99
N ASN A 43 9.40 -11.18 -13.62
CA ASN A 43 9.04 -12.04 -12.48
C ASN A 43 8.04 -13.14 -12.88
N PRO A 44 8.33 -13.99 -13.88
CA PRO A 44 7.34 -14.90 -14.49
C PRO A 44 6.79 -15.98 -13.55
N GLY A 45 7.46 -16.23 -12.41
CA GLY A 45 7.01 -17.21 -11.41
C GLY A 45 6.17 -16.61 -10.29
N ILE A 46 5.90 -15.31 -10.32
CA ILE A 46 5.20 -14.59 -9.23
C ILE A 46 3.88 -14.05 -9.79
N ARG A 47 2.79 -14.33 -9.07
CA ARG A 47 1.49 -13.75 -9.44
C ARG A 47 1.54 -12.22 -9.36
N PRO A 48 0.95 -11.50 -10.33
CA PRO A 48 1.01 -10.03 -10.38
C PRO A 48 0.40 -9.32 -9.16
N GLU A 49 -0.47 -9.99 -8.41
CA GLU A 49 -1.01 -9.46 -7.14
C GLU A 49 0.00 -9.51 -5.99
N LYS A 50 1.08 -10.25 -6.14
CA LYS A 50 2.07 -10.55 -5.08
C LYS A 50 3.44 -9.92 -5.33
N LEU A 51 3.52 -8.88 -6.16
CA LEU A 51 4.77 -8.18 -6.49
C LEU A 51 5.14 -7.21 -5.35
N VAL A 52 5.65 -7.77 -4.26
CA VAL A 52 6.11 -7.03 -3.09
C VAL A 52 7.41 -6.30 -3.37
N SER A 53 7.70 -5.23 -2.64
CA SER A 53 8.95 -4.46 -2.76
C SER A 53 9.31 -4.02 -4.18
N ALA A 54 8.29 -3.72 -4.99
CA ALA A 54 8.42 -3.38 -6.41
C ALA A 54 9.41 -2.23 -6.72
N HIS A 55 9.72 -1.39 -5.74
CA HIS A 55 10.66 -0.26 -5.82
C HIS A 55 12.13 -0.64 -5.57
N LEU A 56 12.43 -1.92 -5.28
CA LEU A 56 13.77 -2.41 -4.95
C LEU A 56 14.31 -3.29 -6.07
N GLU A 57 15.34 -2.81 -6.78
CA GLU A 57 15.90 -3.51 -7.94
C GLU A 57 16.63 -4.81 -7.55
N ASN A 58 17.04 -4.96 -6.30
CA ASN A 58 17.91 -6.04 -5.84
C ASN A 58 17.21 -7.40 -5.59
N GLY A 59 16.00 -7.60 -6.09
CA GLY A 59 15.31 -8.89 -6.00
C GLY A 59 14.94 -9.31 -4.58
N ARG A 60 14.66 -8.36 -3.69
CA ARG A 60 14.23 -8.65 -2.32
C ARG A 60 12.92 -9.43 -2.31
N GLU A 61 12.80 -10.35 -1.37
CA GLU A 61 11.60 -11.17 -1.21
C GLU A 61 11.21 -11.92 -2.49
N GLY A 62 12.22 -12.23 -3.33
CA GLY A 62 12.04 -12.94 -4.59
C GLY A 62 11.54 -12.11 -5.75
N VAL A 63 11.21 -10.82 -5.54
CA VAL A 63 10.75 -9.92 -6.60
C VAL A 63 11.89 -9.05 -7.09
N LYS A 64 12.19 -9.12 -8.38
CA LYS A 64 13.08 -8.18 -9.05
C LYS A 64 12.28 -6.91 -9.37
N GLY A 65 12.48 -5.87 -8.58
CA GLY A 65 11.76 -4.61 -8.71
C GLY A 65 12.29 -3.69 -9.82
N SER A 66 11.81 -2.45 -9.84
CA SER A 66 12.19 -1.44 -10.84
C SER A 66 12.27 -0.06 -10.21
N ARG A 67 13.25 0.70 -10.63
CA ARG A 67 13.43 2.10 -10.25
C ARG A 67 12.22 2.99 -10.59
N ASP A 68 11.46 2.65 -11.62
CA ASP A 68 10.24 3.40 -11.98
C ASP A 68 9.26 3.52 -10.80
N PHE A 69 9.13 2.45 -9.99
CA PHE A 69 8.26 2.46 -8.80
C PHE A 69 8.86 3.26 -7.64
N LEU A 70 10.18 3.32 -7.52
CA LEU A 70 10.84 4.18 -6.54
C LEU A 70 10.66 5.66 -6.91
N GLU A 71 10.83 6.01 -8.17
CA GLU A 71 10.62 7.38 -8.64
C GLU A 71 9.17 7.84 -8.48
N LEU A 72 8.18 6.94 -8.72
CA LEU A 72 6.78 7.22 -8.42
C LEU A 72 6.57 7.45 -6.92
N ALA A 73 7.16 6.60 -6.07
CA ALA A 73 7.03 6.72 -4.62
C ALA A 73 7.68 7.97 -4.03
N ARG A 74 8.64 8.57 -4.75
CA ARG A 74 9.34 9.80 -4.36
C ARG A 74 8.76 11.06 -5.01
N ASP A 75 7.66 10.93 -5.75
CA ASP A 75 7.03 12.06 -6.42
C ASP A 75 6.68 13.19 -5.42
N PRO A 76 7.16 14.43 -5.65
CA PRO A 76 6.96 15.52 -4.71
C PRO A 76 5.48 15.88 -4.47
N GLU A 77 4.62 15.76 -5.49
CA GLU A 77 3.19 16.03 -5.35
C GLU A 77 2.51 14.96 -4.50
N LEU A 78 2.88 13.70 -4.70
CA LEU A 78 2.38 12.59 -3.88
C LEU A 78 2.83 12.74 -2.41
N VAL A 79 4.10 13.10 -2.17
CA VAL A 79 4.63 13.34 -0.83
C VAL A 79 3.91 14.50 -0.14
N GLU A 80 3.58 15.58 -0.87
CA GLU A 80 2.79 16.70 -0.32
C GLU A 80 1.37 16.28 0.09
N LEU A 81 0.70 15.44 -0.71
CA LEU A 81 -0.63 14.92 -0.37
C LEU A 81 -0.57 14.02 0.88
N VAL A 82 0.42 13.13 0.94
CA VAL A 82 0.65 12.26 2.11
C VAL A 82 0.96 13.08 3.36
N SER A 83 1.77 14.14 3.24
CA SER A 83 2.06 15.02 4.37
C SER A 83 0.82 15.70 4.96
N GLY A 84 -0.20 15.92 4.13
CA GLY A 84 -1.51 16.40 4.58
C GLY A 84 -2.27 15.39 5.46
N ALA A 85 -1.95 14.10 5.37
CA ALA A 85 -2.57 13.02 6.15
C ALA A 85 -1.79 12.69 7.43
N ILE A 86 -0.44 12.60 7.35
CA ILE A 86 0.39 12.09 8.45
C ILE A 86 1.35 13.13 9.06
N GLY A 87 1.36 14.36 8.57
CA GLY A 87 2.24 15.44 9.04
C GLY A 87 3.43 15.70 8.13
N GLU A 88 4.19 16.76 8.45
CA GLU A 88 5.21 17.33 7.57
C GLU A 88 6.46 16.44 7.38
N ASP A 89 6.69 15.48 8.25
CA ASP A 89 7.87 14.62 8.20
C ASP A 89 7.45 13.27 7.57
N VAL A 90 7.92 12.99 6.37
CA VAL A 90 7.47 11.82 5.58
C VAL A 90 8.64 10.91 5.24
N ILE A 91 8.54 9.65 5.66
CA ILE A 91 9.51 8.59 5.40
C ILE A 91 8.82 7.51 4.53
N LEU A 92 9.38 7.23 3.35
CA LEU A 92 8.99 6.08 2.53
C LEU A 92 9.64 4.81 3.09
N TRP A 93 8.86 3.72 3.20
CA TRP A 93 9.37 2.45 3.67
C TRP A 93 8.92 1.24 2.85
N GLY A 94 7.94 1.38 1.94
CA GLY A 94 7.50 0.25 1.15
C GLY A 94 6.70 0.64 -0.10
N CYS A 95 6.72 -0.26 -1.08
CA CYS A 95 5.91 -0.16 -2.28
C CYS A 95 5.59 -1.57 -2.78
N GLN A 96 4.34 -1.83 -3.11
CA GLN A 96 3.86 -3.11 -3.62
C GLN A 96 2.90 -2.88 -4.78
N VAL A 97 2.98 -3.74 -5.77
CA VAL A 97 2.00 -3.79 -6.86
C VAL A 97 0.91 -4.80 -6.50
N PHE A 98 -0.34 -4.39 -6.70
CA PHE A 98 -1.53 -5.23 -6.62
C PHE A 98 -2.21 -5.24 -7.99
N CYS A 99 -1.82 -6.17 -8.85
CA CYS A 99 -2.36 -6.30 -10.19
C CYS A 99 -3.18 -7.58 -10.29
N LYS A 100 -4.51 -7.47 -10.19
CA LYS A 100 -5.43 -8.60 -10.38
C LYS A 100 -5.61 -8.84 -11.87
N PRO A 101 -5.22 -10.01 -12.40
CA PRO A 101 -5.54 -10.39 -13.77
C PRO A 101 -7.05 -10.44 -14.01
N GLY A 102 -7.46 -10.34 -15.26
CA GLY A 102 -8.86 -10.62 -15.63
C GLY A 102 -9.15 -12.12 -15.55
N GLY A 103 -10.31 -12.45 -15.00
CA GLY A 103 -10.83 -13.82 -14.94
C GLY A 103 -10.46 -14.62 -13.69
N ASP A 104 -9.22 -14.47 -13.17
CA ASP A 104 -8.71 -15.26 -12.05
C ASP A 104 -7.97 -14.46 -10.97
N GLY A 105 -8.21 -13.15 -10.91
CA GLY A 105 -7.58 -12.28 -9.92
C GLY A 105 -7.98 -12.64 -8.48
N LEU A 106 -6.98 -12.84 -7.60
CA LEU A 106 -7.18 -13.33 -6.24
C LEU A 106 -7.92 -12.34 -5.35
N GLU A 107 -8.67 -12.85 -4.37
CA GLU A 107 -9.24 -12.06 -3.28
C GLU A 107 -8.13 -11.52 -2.36
N THR A 108 -8.27 -10.28 -1.91
CA THR A 108 -7.51 -9.75 -0.77
C THR A 108 -8.45 -9.72 0.43
N PRO A 109 -8.31 -10.65 1.39
CA PRO A 109 -9.17 -10.71 2.56
C PRO A 109 -9.17 -9.42 3.34
N PHE A 110 -10.25 -9.11 4.06
CA PHE A 110 -10.28 -7.97 4.96
C PHE A 110 -9.24 -8.13 6.07
N HIS A 111 -8.41 -7.09 6.23
CA HIS A 111 -7.29 -7.03 7.16
C HIS A 111 -7.03 -5.59 7.60
N GLN A 112 -6.11 -5.43 8.52
CA GLN A 112 -5.49 -4.16 8.89
C GLN A 112 -3.99 -4.26 8.60
N ASP A 113 -3.47 -3.35 7.83
CA ASP A 113 -2.07 -3.30 7.44
C ASP A 113 -1.12 -3.35 8.64
N GLY A 114 -1.50 -2.67 9.73
CA GLY A 114 -0.70 -2.58 10.96
C GLY A 114 -0.40 -3.90 11.64
N HIS A 115 -1.18 -4.95 11.37
CA HIS A 115 -0.92 -6.29 11.87
C HIS A 115 0.44 -6.85 11.42
N TYR A 116 0.90 -6.43 10.25
CA TYR A 116 2.09 -6.99 9.59
C TYR A 116 3.36 -6.17 9.77
N TRP A 117 3.29 -4.94 10.32
CA TRP A 117 4.39 -3.99 10.21
C TRP A 117 5.08 -3.66 11.55
N PRO A 118 6.42 -3.77 11.61
CA PRO A 118 7.19 -3.48 12.83
C PRO A 118 7.47 -1.96 12.96
N ILE A 119 6.44 -1.13 12.91
CA ILE A 119 6.55 0.32 13.01
C ILE A 119 5.98 0.77 14.35
N ARG A 120 6.74 1.56 15.12
CA ARG A 120 6.34 2.04 16.45
C ARG A 120 6.69 3.51 16.67
N PRO A 121 5.79 4.37 17.18
CA PRO A 121 4.35 4.09 17.30
C PRO A 121 3.76 3.66 15.95
N LEU A 122 2.74 2.81 15.96
CA LEU A 122 2.10 2.37 14.73
C LEU A 122 1.34 3.53 14.09
N ALA A 123 1.92 4.12 13.07
CA ALA A 123 1.33 5.18 12.28
C ALA A 123 1.90 5.09 10.86
N THR A 124 1.05 4.85 9.89
CA THR A 124 1.42 4.89 8.47
C THR A 124 0.24 5.34 7.63
N CYS A 125 0.54 5.82 6.44
CA CYS A 125 -0.43 6.09 5.39
C CYS A 125 -0.04 5.29 4.15
N THR A 126 -0.99 4.55 3.61
CA THR A 126 -0.84 3.90 2.30
C THR A 126 -1.50 4.77 1.23
N ALA A 127 -0.73 5.15 0.20
CA ALA A 127 -1.25 5.74 -1.02
C ALA A 127 -1.44 4.62 -2.06
N TRP A 128 -2.69 4.33 -2.42
CA TRP A 128 -3.03 3.34 -3.42
C TRP A 128 -3.43 4.03 -4.72
N ILE A 129 -2.58 3.96 -5.76
CA ILE A 129 -2.76 4.65 -7.05
C ILE A 129 -3.28 3.65 -8.07
N ALA A 130 -4.42 3.94 -8.68
CA ALA A 130 -4.98 3.13 -9.76
C ALA A 130 -4.20 3.36 -11.07
N LEU A 131 -3.69 2.28 -11.67
CA LEU A 131 -3.12 2.30 -13.01
C LEU A 131 -4.16 1.90 -14.06
N ASP A 132 -5.08 1.01 -13.72
CA ASP A 132 -6.25 0.63 -14.54
C ASP A 132 -7.53 1.13 -13.88
N PRO A 133 -8.68 1.17 -14.58
CA PRO A 133 -9.97 1.40 -13.93
C PRO A 133 -10.18 0.39 -12.80
N SER A 134 -10.45 0.89 -11.60
CA SER A 134 -10.69 0.07 -10.42
C SER A 134 -12.16 0.18 -10.06
N ARG A 135 -12.90 -0.90 -10.24
CA ARG A 135 -14.35 -0.98 -10.09
C ARG A 135 -14.72 -2.15 -9.19
N ARG A 136 -15.95 -2.16 -8.73
CA ARG A 136 -16.48 -3.27 -7.93
C ARG A 136 -16.37 -4.61 -8.67
N GLU A 137 -16.71 -4.65 -9.95
CA GLU A 137 -16.70 -5.86 -10.78
C GLU A 137 -15.31 -6.45 -11.00
N ASN A 138 -14.24 -5.64 -10.91
CA ASN A 138 -12.86 -6.12 -11.05
C ASN A 138 -12.06 -6.10 -9.74
N GLY A 139 -12.75 -6.02 -8.60
CA GLY A 139 -12.18 -6.14 -7.27
C GLY A 139 -11.46 -4.88 -6.82
N CYS A 140 -12.13 -3.73 -6.82
CA CYS A 140 -11.62 -2.48 -6.25
C CYS A 140 -11.32 -2.61 -4.75
N LEU A 141 -10.60 -1.64 -4.20
CA LEU A 141 -10.40 -1.51 -2.76
C LEU A 141 -11.76 -1.31 -2.08
N ARG A 142 -12.00 -2.02 -0.99
CA ARG A 142 -13.14 -1.85 -0.08
C ARG A 142 -12.61 -1.48 1.29
N VAL A 143 -13.19 -0.49 1.93
CA VAL A 143 -12.80 0.01 3.25
C VAL A 143 -13.99 0.06 4.19
N VAL A 144 -13.75 -0.09 5.50
CA VAL A 144 -14.77 0.11 6.54
C VAL A 144 -14.58 1.49 7.17
N PRO A 145 -15.35 2.52 6.76
CA PRO A 145 -15.17 3.89 7.20
C PRO A 145 -15.19 4.02 8.72
N GLY A 146 -14.24 4.75 9.28
CA GLY A 146 -14.13 4.99 10.73
C GLY A 146 -13.53 3.84 11.54
N SER A 147 -13.24 2.67 10.95
CA SER A 147 -12.64 1.53 11.68
C SER A 147 -11.28 1.82 12.31
N HIS A 148 -10.54 2.79 11.78
CA HIS A 148 -9.24 3.23 12.30
C HIS A 148 -9.32 3.98 13.65
N ARG A 149 -10.50 4.44 14.06
CA ARG A 149 -10.66 5.35 15.22
C ARG A 149 -10.27 4.72 16.55
N SER A 150 -10.49 3.44 16.69
CA SER A 150 -10.14 2.71 17.92
C SER A 150 -8.63 2.62 18.14
N LYS A 151 -7.82 2.77 17.08
CA LYS A 151 -6.37 2.51 17.10
C LYS A 151 -6.03 1.11 17.64
N GLN A 152 -6.93 0.15 17.41
CA GLN A 152 -6.76 -1.25 17.82
C GLN A 152 -6.65 -2.14 16.60
N LEU A 153 -5.78 -3.13 16.71
CA LEU A 153 -5.69 -4.21 15.74
C LEU A 153 -6.61 -5.35 16.20
N LEU A 154 -7.47 -5.77 15.30
CA LEU A 154 -8.36 -6.92 15.53
C LEU A 154 -7.58 -8.22 15.29
N ASP A 155 -8.13 -9.33 15.76
CA ASP A 155 -7.55 -10.65 15.54
C ASP A 155 -7.60 -11.03 14.05
N HIS A 156 -6.46 -11.43 13.51
CA HIS A 156 -6.31 -11.95 12.16
C HIS A 156 -6.23 -13.47 12.22
N LEU A 157 -7.24 -14.13 11.72
CA LEU A 157 -7.34 -15.58 11.72
C LEU A 157 -6.77 -16.16 10.43
N LYS A 158 -6.00 -17.24 10.57
CA LYS A 158 -5.44 -17.95 9.41
C LYS A 158 -6.56 -18.49 8.51
N GLU A 159 -6.36 -18.36 7.21
CA GLU A 159 -7.20 -18.94 6.15
C GLU A 159 -6.42 -20.01 5.41
N ASP A 160 -7.01 -21.20 5.32
CA ASP A 160 -6.43 -22.32 4.58
C ASP A 160 -6.99 -22.36 3.13
N ARG A 161 -6.87 -21.21 2.43
CA ARG A 161 -7.26 -21.03 1.03
C ARG A 161 -6.05 -20.55 0.24
N ASP A 162 -5.82 -21.07 -0.93
CA ASP A 162 -4.72 -20.73 -1.85
C ASP A 162 -5.08 -19.64 -2.88
N ASP A 163 -6.38 -19.35 -3.04
CA ASP A 163 -6.93 -18.30 -3.90
C ASP A 163 -6.95 -16.90 -3.25
N LEU A 164 -6.09 -16.68 -2.26
CA LEU A 164 -5.97 -15.42 -1.52
C LEU A 164 -4.62 -14.73 -1.74
N VAL A 165 -4.65 -13.40 -1.72
CA VAL A 165 -3.42 -12.60 -1.69
C VAL A 165 -2.75 -12.68 -0.31
N LEU A 166 -3.54 -12.64 0.77
CA LEU A 166 -3.09 -12.75 2.16
C LEU A 166 -3.60 -14.06 2.77
N THR A 167 -2.82 -14.63 3.69
CA THR A 167 -3.15 -15.90 4.36
C THR A 167 -3.94 -15.73 5.66
N GLN A 168 -4.37 -14.52 5.97
CA GLN A 168 -5.10 -14.17 7.18
C GLN A 168 -6.26 -13.23 6.89
N ARG A 169 -7.31 -13.29 7.70
CA ARG A 169 -8.54 -12.49 7.58
C ARG A 169 -9.02 -12.03 8.95
N ILE A 170 -9.53 -10.81 9.03
CA ILE A 170 -10.38 -10.37 10.13
C ILE A 170 -11.79 -10.92 9.90
N ARG A 171 -12.45 -11.43 10.96
CA ARG A 171 -13.84 -11.91 10.91
C ARG A 171 -14.79 -11.13 11.84
N ASP A 172 -14.24 -10.49 12.86
CA ASP A 172 -15.03 -9.80 13.87
C ASP A 172 -15.32 -8.35 13.46
N PHE A 173 -16.06 -8.18 12.36
CA PHE A 173 -16.59 -6.89 11.91
C PHE A 173 -17.78 -7.10 10.97
N ASP A 174 -18.61 -6.06 10.81
CA ASP A 174 -19.74 -6.07 9.88
C ASP A 174 -19.29 -5.67 8.46
N GLU A 175 -19.11 -6.66 7.58
CA GLU A 175 -18.70 -6.43 6.18
C GLU A 175 -19.73 -5.61 5.39
N SER A 176 -21.00 -5.57 5.79
CA SER A 176 -22.03 -4.77 5.12
C SER A 176 -21.78 -3.26 5.21
N THR A 177 -20.94 -2.84 6.17
CA THR A 177 -20.53 -1.45 6.36
C THR A 177 -19.37 -1.03 5.43
N ALA A 178 -18.77 -1.98 4.73
CA ALA A 178 -17.68 -1.68 3.80
C ALA A 178 -18.18 -0.95 2.56
N VAL A 179 -17.46 0.09 2.16
CA VAL A 179 -17.72 0.87 0.95
C VAL A 179 -16.70 0.58 -0.14
N ASP A 180 -17.14 0.58 -1.37
CA ASP A 180 -16.28 0.39 -2.54
C ASP A 180 -15.54 1.72 -2.86
N VAL A 181 -14.23 1.66 -3.00
CA VAL A 181 -13.39 2.79 -3.42
C VAL A 181 -13.08 2.62 -4.90
N GLU A 182 -14.00 3.07 -5.74
CA GLU A 182 -13.82 3.05 -7.18
C GLU A 182 -12.95 4.20 -7.64
N LEU A 183 -12.00 3.91 -8.54
CA LEU A 183 -11.02 4.88 -9.02
C LEU A 183 -10.85 4.78 -10.54
N GLU A 184 -10.71 5.93 -11.16
CA GLU A 184 -10.21 6.05 -12.53
C GLU A 184 -8.68 5.95 -12.56
N PRO A 185 -8.07 5.56 -13.69
CA PRO A 185 -6.62 5.58 -13.83
C PRO A 185 -6.01 6.92 -13.44
N GLY A 186 -4.98 6.87 -12.63
CA GLY A 186 -4.30 8.03 -12.06
C GLY A 186 -4.94 8.59 -10.79
N GLN A 187 -6.17 8.26 -10.45
CA GLN A 187 -6.71 8.58 -9.13
C GLN A 187 -6.06 7.71 -8.06
N MET A 188 -6.12 8.16 -6.83
CA MET A 188 -5.61 7.40 -5.69
C MET A 188 -6.52 7.50 -4.48
N SER A 189 -6.35 6.56 -3.55
CA SER A 189 -6.84 6.69 -2.18
C SER A 189 -5.67 6.77 -1.22
N LEU A 190 -5.82 7.53 -0.15
CA LEU A 190 -4.98 7.46 1.05
C LEU A 190 -5.75 6.73 2.13
N HIS A 191 -5.11 5.82 2.87
CA HIS A 191 -5.77 5.16 4.02
C HIS A 191 -4.80 4.93 5.20
N ASP A 192 -5.39 4.95 6.40
CA ASP A 192 -4.71 4.79 7.68
C ASP A 192 -4.37 3.32 7.92
N VAL A 193 -3.29 3.07 8.64
CA VAL A 193 -2.76 1.73 8.99
C VAL A 193 -3.74 0.85 9.78
N TYR A 194 -4.66 1.44 10.53
CA TYR A 194 -5.70 0.74 11.28
C TYR A 194 -7.00 0.52 10.50
N MET A 195 -7.07 1.02 9.25
CA MET A 195 -8.24 0.84 8.42
C MET A 195 -8.49 -0.63 8.12
N ILE A 196 -9.68 -1.12 8.42
CA ILE A 196 -10.13 -2.44 7.93
C ILE A 196 -10.45 -2.31 6.45
N HIS A 197 -9.74 -3.09 5.63
CA HIS A 197 -9.90 -3.03 4.18
C HIS A 197 -9.62 -4.38 3.51
N GLY A 198 -10.10 -4.51 2.30
CA GLY A 198 -9.94 -5.72 1.50
C GLY A 198 -10.30 -5.46 0.04
N ALA A 199 -10.40 -6.51 -0.76
CA ALA A 199 -10.83 -6.43 -2.16
C ALA A 199 -11.32 -7.80 -2.62
N THR A 200 -12.48 -7.86 -3.27
CA THR A 200 -13.00 -9.10 -3.84
C THR A 200 -12.08 -9.66 -4.94
N ALA A 201 -12.25 -10.93 -5.28
CA ALA A 201 -11.62 -11.51 -6.46
C ALA A 201 -12.00 -10.74 -7.73
N ASN A 202 -11.18 -10.86 -8.77
CA ASN A 202 -11.48 -10.30 -10.08
C ASN A 202 -11.92 -11.40 -11.05
N GLY A 203 -13.23 -11.60 -11.18
CA GLY A 203 -13.83 -12.49 -12.19
C GLY A 203 -14.15 -11.81 -13.50
N SER A 204 -13.95 -10.49 -13.62
CA SER A 204 -14.21 -9.73 -14.84
C SER A 204 -13.12 -9.97 -15.90
N PRO A 205 -13.37 -9.72 -17.18
CA PRO A 205 -12.34 -9.86 -18.20
C PRO A 205 -11.25 -8.78 -18.16
N GLN A 206 -11.45 -7.70 -17.40
CA GLN A 206 -10.51 -6.58 -17.33
C GLN A 206 -9.53 -6.74 -16.18
N ARG A 207 -8.24 -6.52 -16.47
CA ARG A 207 -7.21 -6.38 -15.43
C ARG A 207 -7.51 -5.19 -14.50
N ARG A 208 -7.13 -5.30 -13.22
CA ARG A 208 -7.17 -4.20 -12.27
C ARG A 208 -5.81 -4.06 -11.60
N ALA A 209 -5.03 -3.07 -12.00
CA ALA A 209 -3.71 -2.79 -11.47
C ALA A 209 -3.69 -1.52 -10.62
N GLY A 210 -3.00 -1.60 -9.49
CA GLY A 210 -2.70 -0.48 -8.63
C GLY A 210 -1.35 -0.64 -7.92
N VAL A 211 -0.82 0.50 -7.48
CA VAL A 211 0.43 0.57 -6.73
C VAL A 211 0.13 1.09 -5.34
N ALA A 212 0.44 0.30 -4.31
CA ALA A 212 0.35 0.69 -2.90
C ALA A 212 1.72 1.15 -2.41
N ILE A 213 1.83 2.42 -2.07
CA ILE A 213 3.05 3.05 -1.57
C ILE A 213 2.85 3.40 -0.10
N ARG A 214 3.80 3.04 0.74
CA ARG A 214 3.65 3.07 2.19
C ARG A 214 4.61 4.06 2.81
N TYR A 215 4.04 5.02 3.56
CA TYR A 215 4.78 6.08 4.23
C TYR A 215 4.49 6.05 5.73
N MET A 216 5.49 6.45 6.52
CA MET A 216 5.33 6.68 7.95
C MET A 216 5.76 8.10 8.31
N PRO A 217 5.21 8.69 9.41
CA PRO A 217 5.65 9.99 9.88
C PRO A 217 7.02 9.89 10.54
N GLY A 218 7.77 10.98 10.54
CA GLY A 218 9.07 11.07 11.21
C GLY A 218 9.04 10.87 12.74
N THR A 219 7.87 10.67 13.32
CA THR A 219 7.66 10.31 14.73
C THR A 219 7.61 8.80 14.97
N SER A 220 7.61 8.00 13.90
CA SER A 220 7.62 6.53 13.96
C SER A 220 9.01 5.97 13.65
N VAL A 221 9.29 4.79 14.18
CA VAL A 221 10.53 4.03 13.98
C VAL A 221 10.21 2.70 13.33
N MET A 222 11.01 2.30 12.35
CA MET A 222 11.07 0.93 11.86
C MET A 222 11.85 0.10 12.87
N GLU A 223 11.14 -0.65 13.73
CA GLU A 223 11.74 -1.51 14.75
C GLU A 223 12.24 -2.79 14.08
N ARG A 224 13.46 -2.75 13.58
CA ARG A 224 14.07 -3.80 12.73
C ARG A 224 14.22 -5.14 13.44
N ASP A 225 14.31 -5.12 14.78
CA ASP A 225 14.42 -6.31 15.61
C ASP A 225 13.07 -6.98 15.90
N LEU A 226 11.99 -6.29 15.67
CA LEU A 226 10.64 -6.86 15.72
C LEU A 226 10.37 -7.67 14.45
N MET A 227 11.12 -8.75 14.29
CA MET A 227 10.87 -9.71 13.23
C MET A 227 9.50 -10.34 13.48
N GLN A 228 8.50 -9.88 12.78
CA GLN A 228 7.29 -10.66 12.56
C GLN A 228 7.56 -11.53 11.33
N PRO A 229 7.79 -12.83 11.47
CA PRO A 229 7.83 -13.73 10.32
C PRO A 229 6.40 -13.90 9.80
N THR A 230 5.85 -12.86 9.22
CA THR A 230 4.51 -12.91 8.65
C THR A 230 4.62 -13.19 7.16
N THR A 231 4.27 -14.38 6.80
CA THR A 231 3.97 -14.75 5.42
C THR A 231 2.62 -14.16 5.03
N SER A 232 2.54 -12.84 4.87
CA SER A 232 1.28 -12.21 4.48
C SER A 232 0.83 -12.64 3.08
N SER A 233 1.77 -13.04 2.22
CA SER A 233 1.54 -13.39 0.81
C SER A 233 2.24 -14.69 0.39
N GLY A 234 2.62 -15.54 1.36
CA GLY A 234 3.47 -16.69 1.09
C GLY A 234 4.97 -16.36 1.04
N TYR A 235 5.35 -15.10 1.20
CA TYR A 235 6.74 -14.65 1.29
C TYR A 235 7.07 -14.19 2.71
N LEU A 236 8.25 -14.58 3.17
CA LEU A 236 8.82 -14.01 4.39
C LEU A 236 9.33 -12.61 4.09
N VAL A 237 8.67 -11.59 4.63
CA VAL A 237 9.11 -10.21 4.48
C VAL A 237 10.13 -9.91 5.58
N ASP A 238 11.37 -9.65 5.17
CA ASP A 238 12.44 -9.23 6.07
C ASP A 238 12.51 -7.70 6.19
N PHE A 239 12.11 -7.20 7.35
CA PHE A 239 12.20 -5.77 7.66
C PHE A 239 13.56 -5.34 8.22
N SER A 240 14.43 -6.27 8.63
CA SER A 240 15.73 -5.96 9.25
C SER A 240 16.63 -5.15 8.31
N THR A 241 16.56 -5.44 7.02
CA THR A 241 17.34 -4.79 5.97
C THR A 241 16.52 -3.86 5.07
N ARG A 242 15.27 -3.53 5.47
CA ARG A 242 14.38 -2.65 4.68
C ARG A 242 14.97 -1.25 4.54
N PRO A 243 15.22 -0.74 3.32
CA PRO A 243 15.66 0.64 3.13
C PRO A 243 14.55 1.63 3.46
N LEU A 244 14.93 2.78 3.99
CA LEU A 244 14.06 3.90 4.30
C LEU A 244 14.54 5.14 3.53
N TRP A 245 13.61 5.99 3.08
CA TRP A 245 13.93 7.28 2.47
C TRP A 245 13.21 8.40 3.21
N LEU A 246 13.96 9.33 3.80
CA LEU A 246 13.41 10.58 4.29
C LEU A 246 13.09 11.49 3.09
N LEU A 247 11.81 11.63 2.76
CA LEU A 247 11.37 12.37 1.58
C LEU A 247 11.03 13.83 1.87
N LYS A 248 10.57 14.13 3.10
CA LYS A 248 10.21 15.47 3.54
C LYS A 248 10.47 15.61 5.05
N GLY A 249 10.87 16.79 5.49
CA GLY A 249 11.03 17.11 6.91
C GLY A 249 12.24 16.42 7.55
N ARG A 250 12.04 15.79 8.73
CA ARG A 250 13.11 15.15 9.50
C ARG A 250 12.64 13.93 10.27
N ASP A 251 13.55 13.03 10.58
CA ASP A 251 13.32 11.99 11.60
C ASP A 251 13.30 12.65 12.99
N ARG A 252 12.14 12.65 13.64
CA ARG A 252 11.96 13.24 14.98
C ARG A 252 12.53 12.37 16.09
N THR A 253 12.74 11.10 15.79
CA THR A 253 13.18 10.11 16.78
C THR A 253 14.69 10.00 16.85
N GLY A 254 15.39 10.28 15.75
CA GLY A 254 16.83 10.04 15.60
C GLY A 254 17.20 8.55 15.64
N ARG A 255 16.21 7.64 15.52
CA ARG A 255 16.39 6.19 15.64
C ARG A 255 16.29 5.43 14.33
N ASN A 256 15.79 6.06 13.27
CA ASN A 256 15.73 5.43 11.96
C ASN A 256 17.10 5.47 11.29
N ASP A 257 17.63 4.30 10.91
CA ASP A 257 18.86 4.20 10.15
C ASP A 257 18.56 4.19 8.65
N PHE A 258 18.90 5.29 8.00
CA PHE A 258 18.70 5.51 6.56
C PHE A 258 19.86 4.96 5.70
N SER A 259 20.91 4.38 6.30
CA SER A 259 22.00 3.73 5.57
C SER A 259 21.69 2.26 5.25
N VAL A 260 20.79 1.64 6.02
CA VAL A 260 20.46 0.23 5.87
C VAL A 260 19.74 -0.05 4.56
N GLY A 261 20.21 -1.06 3.84
CA GLY A 261 19.52 -1.61 2.69
C GLY A 261 19.65 -0.82 1.38
N HIS A 262 20.40 0.28 1.39
CA HIS A 262 20.74 1.09 0.22
C HIS A 262 22.01 0.60 -0.46
N SER A 263 22.30 -0.69 -0.48
CA SER A 263 23.45 -1.20 -1.24
C SER A 263 23.34 -0.76 -2.70
N GLY A 264 24.37 -0.05 -3.12
CA GLY A 264 24.53 0.58 -4.42
C GLY A 264 24.52 -0.36 -5.61
#